data_2bf8457a152dc50f29b87332bcb8f59c
#
_entry.id   2bf8457a152dc50f29b87332bcb8f59c
#
_cell.length_a   1.000
_cell.length_b   1.000
_cell.length_c   1.000
_cell.angle_alpha   90.00
_cell.angle_beta   90.00
_cell.angle_gamma   90.00
#
_symmetry.space_group_name_H-M   'P 1'
#
loop_
_entity.id
_entity.type
_entity.pdbx_description
1 polymer ?
#
loop_
_entity_poly.entity_id
_entity_poly.type
_entity_poly.pdbx_seq_one_letter_code
_entity_poly.pdbx_strand_id
1 'polypeptide(L)'
;MPAGNQTRTNAKPQIHTGNIPKITPHLWFDKEAKEAAKFYTSIFPNSKITNTTTIHDTPSGDCDVVSFELSGQPFMAISAGPLFKFNESISFMVSCDTQEEIDYYWQKLSAVPEAEQCGWLKDKYGLSWQIVPAIMDEIMKDKDEKKIARVTEAFLKMKKLDIAELKKAYSGAGKR
;
A
#
# COMPACT_ATOMS: atom_id res chain seq x y z
N MET A 1 38.50 41.15 -5.79
CA MET A 1 37.97 39.86 -6.21
C MET A 1 36.49 39.89 -5.93
N PRO A 2 35.57 40.02 -6.95
CA PRO A 2 34.15 39.98 -6.68
C PRO A 2 33.70 38.51 -6.52
N ALA A 3 32.97 38.25 -5.44
CA ALA A 3 32.35 36.98 -5.15
C ALA A 3 31.26 36.69 -6.20
N GLY A 4 31.43 35.62 -6.96
CA GLY A 4 30.45 35.16 -7.94
C GLY A 4 29.16 34.71 -7.26
N ASN A 5 28.10 35.43 -7.53
CA ASN A 5 26.73 35.10 -7.10
C ASN A 5 26.25 33.92 -7.93
N GLN A 6 26.37 32.68 -7.40
CA GLN A 6 25.76 31.51 -8.02
C GLN A 6 24.25 31.57 -7.80
N THR A 7 23.53 32.05 -8.78
CA THR A 7 22.06 31.90 -8.86
C THR A 7 21.72 30.43 -8.91
N ARG A 8 21.24 29.85 -7.79
CA ARG A 8 20.64 28.52 -7.77
C ARG A 8 19.40 28.54 -8.66
N THR A 9 19.47 27.88 -9.80
CA THR A 9 18.31 27.69 -10.68
C THR A 9 17.31 26.76 -9.96
N ASN A 10 16.13 27.28 -9.63
CA ASN A 10 15.00 26.50 -9.08
C ASN A 10 14.26 25.66 -10.14
N ALA A 11 14.91 25.28 -11.21
CA ALA A 11 14.32 24.44 -12.25
C ALA A 11 14.05 23.03 -11.69
N LYS A 12 12.82 22.53 -11.91
CA LYS A 12 12.49 21.14 -11.59
C LYS A 12 13.40 20.20 -12.37
N PRO A 13 13.83 19.06 -11.78
CA PRO A 13 14.63 18.07 -12.48
C PRO A 13 13.94 17.60 -13.77
N GLN A 14 14.74 17.26 -14.78
CA GLN A 14 14.28 16.67 -16.04
C GLN A 14 13.51 15.36 -15.79
N ILE A 15 12.65 14.98 -16.75
CA ILE A 15 11.91 13.72 -16.73
C ILE A 15 12.91 12.56 -16.67
N HIS A 16 12.65 11.62 -15.76
CA HIS A 16 13.45 10.41 -15.60
C HIS A 16 13.25 9.49 -16.82
N THR A 17 14.34 9.09 -17.48
CA THR A 17 14.32 8.20 -18.66
C THR A 17 14.71 6.77 -18.36
N GLY A 18 14.95 6.42 -17.07
CA GLY A 18 15.27 5.07 -16.66
C GLY A 18 14.04 4.15 -16.61
N ASN A 19 14.28 2.84 -16.61
CA ASN A 19 13.24 1.82 -16.58
C ASN A 19 12.53 1.69 -15.21
N ILE A 20 13.07 2.33 -14.16
CA ILE A 20 12.48 2.34 -12.81
C ILE A 20 11.79 3.68 -12.61
N PRO A 21 10.54 3.73 -12.09
CA PRO A 21 9.88 5.00 -11.77
C PRO A 21 10.73 5.86 -10.84
N LYS A 22 10.62 7.18 -10.97
CA LYS A 22 11.38 8.13 -10.15
C LYS A 22 11.15 7.95 -8.65
N ILE A 23 9.96 7.46 -8.27
CA ILE A 23 9.58 7.14 -6.89
C ILE A 23 9.14 5.68 -6.88
N THR A 24 9.82 4.87 -6.09
CA THR A 24 9.55 3.45 -5.92
C THR A 24 9.50 3.13 -4.43
N PRO A 25 8.43 2.51 -3.91
CA PRO A 25 8.40 2.02 -2.54
C PRO A 25 9.54 1.03 -2.28
N HIS A 26 10.27 1.23 -1.18
CA HIS A 26 11.37 0.36 -0.78
C HIS A 26 11.10 -0.16 0.63
N LEU A 27 10.89 -1.48 0.77
CA LEU A 27 10.49 -2.14 2.00
C LEU A 27 11.71 -2.70 2.74
N TRP A 28 11.77 -2.46 4.05
CA TRP A 28 12.84 -2.98 4.89
C TRP A 28 12.36 -4.21 5.66
N PHE A 29 13.08 -5.32 5.55
CA PHE A 29 12.85 -6.57 6.27
C PHE A 29 14.07 -6.96 7.09
N ASP A 30 13.89 -7.73 8.14
CA ASP A 30 15.01 -8.37 8.84
C ASP A 30 15.74 -9.35 7.90
N LYS A 31 15.07 -10.40 7.46
CA LYS A 31 15.62 -11.46 6.60
C LYS A 31 14.70 -11.86 5.46
N GLU A 32 13.48 -11.38 5.46
CA GLU A 32 12.36 -11.96 4.71
C GLU A 32 12.10 -11.31 3.33
N ALA A 33 12.97 -10.41 2.83
CA ALA A 33 12.69 -9.67 1.59
C ALA A 33 12.34 -10.59 0.40
N LYS A 34 13.09 -11.68 0.21
CA LYS A 34 12.82 -12.66 -0.86
C LYS A 34 11.51 -13.42 -0.66
N GLU A 35 11.24 -13.83 0.58
CA GLU A 35 10.01 -14.53 0.94
C GLU A 35 8.80 -13.61 0.80
N ALA A 36 8.90 -12.37 1.30
CA ALA A 36 7.86 -11.37 1.20
C ALA A 36 7.54 -11.02 -0.26
N ALA A 37 8.54 -10.81 -1.11
CA ALA A 37 8.33 -10.59 -2.54
C ALA A 37 7.61 -11.77 -3.21
N LYS A 38 7.99 -13.02 -2.92
CA LYS A 38 7.28 -14.21 -3.41
C LYS A 38 5.84 -14.27 -2.91
N PHE A 39 5.62 -13.98 -1.63
CA PHE A 39 4.29 -13.94 -1.02
C PHE A 39 3.40 -12.93 -1.72
N TYR A 40 3.83 -11.67 -1.84
CA TYR A 40 3.03 -10.63 -2.48
C TYR A 40 2.78 -10.93 -3.97
N THR A 41 3.79 -11.33 -4.72
CA THR A 41 3.62 -11.65 -6.14
C THR A 41 2.72 -12.86 -6.39
N SER A 42 2.51 -13.73 -5.40
CA SER A 42 1.54 -14.83 -5.48
C SER A 42 0.09 -14.42 -5.24
N ILE A 43 -0.14 -13.23 -4.64
CA ILE A 43 -1.47 -12.73 -4.27
C ILE A 43 -2.01 -11.78 -5.34
N PHE A 44 -1.18 -10.85 -5.82
CA PHE A 44 -1.63 -9.83 -6.77
C PHE A 44 -1.50 -10.30 -8.21
N PRO A 45 -2.52 -10.05 -9.06
CA PRO A 45 -2.44 -10.39 -10.49
C PRO A 45 -1.36 -9.54 -11.19
N ASN A 46 -0.86 -10.01 -12.33
CA ASN A 46 0.17 -9.32 -13.13
C ASN A 46 1.39 -8.88 -12.30
N SER A 47 1.84 -9.77 -11.43
CA SER A 47 2.92 -9.53 -10.47
C SER A 47 4.07 -10.49 -10.71
N LYS A 48 5.29 -10.03 -10.51
CA LYS A 48 6.50 -10.84 -10.72
C LYS A 48 7.69 -10.28 -9.94
N ILE A 49 8.64 -11.13 -9.59
CA ILE A 49 9.98 -10.70 -9.18
C ILE A 49 10.76 -10.38 -10.45
N THR A 50 11.33 -9.17 -10.52
CA THR A 50 12.07 -8.70 -11.70
C THR A 50 13.58 -8.85 -11.55
N ASN A 51 14.10 -8.73 -10.32
CA ASN A 51 15.52 -8.91 -10.04
C ASN A 51 15.74 -9.32 -8.59
N THR A 52 16.88 -10.01 -8.33
CA THR A 52 17.37 -10.29 -6.99
C THR A 52 18.90 -10.15 -7.02
N THR A 53 19.42 -9.32 -6.11
CA THR A 53 20.87 -9.05 -6.00
C THR A 53 21.27 -9.10 -4.54
N THR A 54 22.45 -9.60 -4.23
CA THR A 54 23.04 -9.52 -2.90
C THR A 54 24.08 -8.40 -2.90
N ILE A 55 23.97 -7.47 -1.95
CA ILE A 55 24.98 -6.44 -1.67
C ILE A 55 25.83 -6.96 -0.53
N HIS A 56 27.14 -7.04 -0.77
CA HIS A 56 28.09 -7.57 0.21
C HIS A 56 28.71 -6.46 1.05
N ASP A 57 29.26 -6.84 2.20
CA ASP A 57 30.08 -5.99 3.07
C ASP A 57 29.37 -4.71 3.56
N THR A 58 28.03 -4.77 3.74
CA THR A 58 27.31 -3.65 4.35
C THR A 58 27.49 -3.64 5.89
N PRO A 59 27.18 -2.54 6.59
CA PRO A 59 27.16 -2.53 8.06
C PRO A 59 26.22 -3.57 8.68
N SER A 60 25.25 -4.08 7.94
CA SER A 60 24.32 -5.15 8.34
C SER A 60 24.77 -6.54 7.84
N GLY A 61 25.96 -6.67 7.29
CA GLY A 61 26.45 -7.87 6.59
C GLY A 61 25.95 -7.91 5.14
N ASP A 62 25.80 -9.11 4.59
CA ASP A 62 25.27 -9.29 3.24
C ASP A 62 23.77 -9.05 3.22
N CYS A 63 23.31 -8.18 2.33
CA CYS A 63 21.92 -7.77 2.20
C CYS A 63 21.32 -8.21 0.87
N ASP A 64 20.25 -8.98 0.91
CA ASP A 64 19.49 -9.31 -0.29
C ASP A 64 18.54 -8.16 -0.67
N VAL A 65 18.68 -7.69 -1.90
CA VAL A 65 17.79 -6.67 -2.51
C VAL A 65 16.95 -7.34 -3.59
N VAL A 66 15.65 -7.17 -3.51
CA VAL A 66 14.67 -7.76 -4.43
C VAL A 66 13.88 -6.65 -5.09
N SER A 67 13.83 -6.63 -6.41
CA SER A 67 12.92 -5.80 -7.20
C SER A 67 11.76 -6.65 -7.67
N PHE A 68 10.54 -6.13 -7.56
CA PHE A 68 9.33 -6.85 -7.96
C PHE A 68 8.24 -5.86 -8.38
N GLU A 69 7.21 -6.38 -9.03
CA GLU A 69 6.02 -5.63 -9.43
C GLU A 69 4.78 -6.27 -8.80
N LEU A 70 3.87 -5.45 -8.29
CA LEU A 70 2.54 -5.85 -7.84
C LEU A 70 1.50 -5.12 -8.69
N SER A 71 0.71 -5.85 -9.46
CA SER A 71 -0.26 -5.30 -10.42
C SER A 71 0.34 -4.21 -11.30
N GLY A 72 1.60 -4.39 -11.73
CA GLY A 72 2.34 -3.43 -12.54
C GLY A 72 3.01 -2.27 -11.78
N GLN A 73 2.74 -2.10 -10.48
CA GLN A 73 3.43 -1.12 -9.64
C GLN A 73 4.78 -1.68 -9.18
N PRO A 74 5.90 -1.02 -9.49
CA PRO A 74 7.22 -1.44 -9.02
C PRO A 74 7.43 -1.22 -7.53
N PHE A 75 8.11 -2.18 -6.92
CA PHE A 75 8.55 -2.18 -5.53
C PHE A 75 10.00 -2.68 -5.43
N MET A 76 10.66 -2.31 -4.36
CA MET A 76 11.91 -2.90 -3.93
C MET A 76 11.80 -3.37 -2.48
N ALA A 77 12.58 -4.38 -2.12
CA ALA A 77 12.71 -4.86 -0.74
C ALA A 77 14.17 -5.16 -0.43
N ILE A 78 14.56 -5.00 0.83
CA ILE A 78 15.90 -5.33 1.33
C ILE A 78 15.78 -6.15 2.61
N SER A 79 16.63 -7.17 2.75
CA SER A 79 16.89 -7.87 4.01
C SER A 79 18.17 -7.29 4.65
N ALA A 80 18.00 -6.41 5.65
CA ALA A 80 19.11 -5.67 6.22
C ALA A 80 19.09 -5.63 7.77
N GLY A 81 18.50 -6.66 8.39
CA GLY A 81 18.44 -6.84 9.83
C GLY A 81 17.24 -6.16 10.52
N PRO A 82 17.07 -6.37 11.83
CA PRO A 82 15.86 -6.01 12.57
C PRO A 82 15.80 -4.54 13.02
N LEU A 83 16.56 -3.65 12.38
CA LEU A 83 16.71 -2.26 12.81
C LEU A 83 15.39 -1.48 12.72
N PHE A 84 14.61 -1.70 11.67
CA PHE A 84 13.34 -1.02 11.42
C PHE A 84 12.18 -2.01 11.40
N LYS A 85 11.00 -1.53 11.82
CA LYS A 85 9.74 -2.29 11.77
C LYS A 85 8.68 -1.48 11.06
N PHE A 86 7.82 -2.15 10.33
CA PHE A 86 6.64 -1.52 9.73
C PHE A 86 5.69 -1.01 10.81
N ASN A 87 4.99 0.07 10.49
CA ASN A 87 3.93 0.65 11.31
C ASN A 87 2.83 1.24 10.41
N GLU A 88 1.78 1.78 11.02
CA GLU A 88 0.58 2.26 10.33
C GLU A 88 0.75 3.63 9.65
N SER A 89 1.90 4.30 9.80
CA SER A 89 2.13 5.61 9.16
C SER A 89 2.29 5.51 7.64
N ILE A 90 2.56 4.30 7.13
CA ILE A 90 2.53 3.97 5.70
C ILE A 90 1.70 2.72 5.51
N SER A 91 0.81 2.75 4.52
CA SER A 91 0.02 1.60 4.08
C SER A 91 -0.12 1.61 2.56
N PHE A 92 -0.38 0.44 1.98
CA PHE A 92 -0.74 0.33 0.58
C PHE A 92 -2.23 0.06 0.46
N MET A 93 -2.90 0.88 -0.36
CA MET A 93 -4.33 0.74 -0.61
C MET A 93 -4.56 -0.15 -1.83
N VAL A 94 -5.39 -1.16 -1.65
CA VAL A 94 -5.88 -2.06 -2.70
C VAL A 94 -7.31 -1.65 -3.02
N SER A 95 -7.52 -1.13 -4.23
CA SER A 95 -8.85 -0.79 -4.72
C SER A 95 -9.51 -2.04 -5.29
N CYS A 96 -10.71 -2.38 -4.81
CA CYS A 96 -11.45 -3.58 -5.18
C CYS A 96 -12.78 -3.21 -5.85
N ASP A 97 -13.07 -3.81 -6.99
CA ASP A 97 -14.31 -3.56 -7.73
C ASP A 97 -15.49 -4.36 -7.16
N THR A 98 -15.24 -5.53 -6.57
CA THR A 98 -16.26 -6.45 -6.07
C THR A 98 -16.03 -6.87 -4.62
N GLN A 99 -17.08 -7.42 -3.98
CA GLN A 99 -16.97 -7.98 -2.64
C GLN A 99 -16.07 -9.20 -2.60
N GLU A 100 -16.08 -10.00 -3.67
CA GLU A 100 -15.23 -11.19 -3.80
C GLU A 100 -13.75 -10.82 -3.83
N GLU A 101 -13.37 -9.70 -4.46
CA GLU A 101 -11.99 -9.20 -4.41
C GLU A 101 -11.60 -8.75 -3.00
N ILE A 102 -12.49 -8.01 -2.31
CA ILE A 102 -12.28 -7.62 -0.91
C ILE A 102 -12.06 -8.86 -0.04
N ASP A 103 -12.92 -9.87 -0.18
CA ASP A 103 -12.85 -11.11 0.58
C ASP A 103 -11.56 -11.88 0.29
N TYR A 104 -11.14 -11.93 -0.98
CA TYR A 104 -9.90 -12.56 -1.40
C TYR A 104 -8.67 -11.89 -0.78
N TYR A 105 -8.50 -10.56 -0.94
CA TYR A 105 -7.33 -9.88 -0.40
C TYR A 105 -7.33 -9.88 1.12
N TRP A 106 -8.49 -9.73 1.74
CA TRP A 106 -8.61 -9.85 3.19
C TRP A 106 -8.13 -11.20 3.70
N GLN A 107 -8.62 -12.28 3.09
CA GLN A 107 -8.22 -13.65 3.45
C GLN A 107 -6.73 -13.92 3.24
N LYS A 108 -6.13 -13.35 2.20
CA LYS A 108 -4.73 -13.59 1.86
C LYS A 108 -3.75 -12.75 2.66
N LEU A 109 -4.13 -11.55 3.05
CA LEU A 109 -3.21 -10.58 3.65
C LEU A 109 -3.41 -10.44 5.16
N SER A 110 -4.64 -10.56 5.70
CA SER A 110 -4.86 -10.34 7.13
C SER A 110 -4.21 -11.43 7.96
N ALA A 111 -3.32 -11.01 8.88
CA ALA A 111 -2.60 -11.91 9.79
C ALA A 111 -2.64 -11.42 11.25
N VAL A 112 -3.11 -10.20 11.51
CA VAL A 112 -3.13 -9.57 12.83
C VAL A 112 -4.55 -9.06 13.11
N PRO A 113 -5.43 -9.87 13.76
CA PRO A 113 -6.86 -9.53 13.98
C PRO A 113 -7.08 -8.22 14.75
N GLU A 114 -6.14 -7.82 15.61
CA GLU A 114 -6.19 -6.59 16.40
C GLU A 114 -5.96 -5.33 15.54
N ALA A 115 -5.34 -5.48 14.38
CA ALA A 115 -5.10 -4.38 13.43
C ALA A 115 -6.25 -4.19 12.43
N GLU A 116 -7.26 -5.07 12.47
CA GLU A 116 -8.39 -5.02 11.54
C GLU A 116 -9.41 -3.95 11.94
N GLN A 117 -9.50 -2.88 11.15
CA GLN A 117 -10.49 -1.82 11.35
C GLN A 117 -10.70 -1.00 10.07
N CYS A 118 -11.95 -0.72 9.70
CA CYS A 118 -12.29 0.21 8.61
C CYS A 118 -11.58 -0.08 7.27
N GLY A 119 -11.42 -1.36 6.93
CA GLY A 119 -10.69 -1.77 5.74
C GLY A 119 -9.17 -1.92 5.93
N TRP A 120 -8.64 -1.52 7.08
CA TRP A 120 -7.24 -1.71 7.44
C TRP A 120 -6.96 -3.11 7.95
N LEU A 121 -5.79 -3.63 7.62
CA LEU A 121 -5.25 -4.88 8.14
C LEU A 121 -3.72 -4.83 8.16
N LYS A 122 -3.10 -5.76 8.87
CA LYS A 122 -1.66 -6.04 8.81
C LYS A 122 -1.41 -7.46 8.31
N ASP A 123 -0.41 -7.58 7.46
CA ASP A 123 0.05 -8.89 7.02
C ASP A 123 1.03 -9.54 8.01
N LYS A 124 1.46 -10.76 7.69
CA LYS A 124 2.36 -11.55 8.54
C LYS A 124 3.75 -10.92 8.74
N TYR A 125 4.11 -9.92 7.95
CA TYR A 125 5.35 -9.16 8.11
C TYR A 125 5.15 -7.84 8.85
N GLY A 126 3.89 -7.52 9.23
CA GLY A 126 3.51 -6.28 9.90
C GLY A 126 3.30 -5.09 8.97
N LEU A 127 3.37 -5.28 7.65
CA LEU A 127 3.05 -4.24 6.67
C LEU A 127 1.55 -3.97 6.66
N SER A 128 1.19 -2.69 6.67
CA SER A 128 -0.21 -2.25 6.71
C SER A 128 -0.78 -2.13 5.31
N TRP A 129 -2.01 -2.63 5.15
CA TRP A 129 -2.79 -2.57 3.92
C TRP A 129 -4.16 -1.96 4.20
N GLN A 130 -4.74 -1.33 3.19
CA GLN A 130 -6.13 -0.88 3.17
C GLN A 130 -6.85 -1.57 2.02
N ILE A 131 -7.84 -2.39 2.32
CA ILE A 131 -8.67 -3.08 1.31
C ILE A 131 -9.95 -2.29 1.16
N VAL A 132 -10.07 -1.53 0.07
CA VAL A 132 -11.08 -0.49 -0.09
C VAL A 132 -11.90 -0.71 -1.36
N PRO A 133 -13.25 -0.70 -1.29
CA PRO A 133 -14.09 -0.72 -2.49
C PRO A 133 -13.83 0.50 -3.38
N ALA A 134 -13.69 0.29 -4.69
CA ALA A 134 -13.49 1.38 -5.67
C ALA A 134 -14.59 2.45 -5.60
N ILE A 135 -15.82 2.04 -5.29
CA ILE A 135 -16.97 2.95 -5.11
C ILE A 135 -16.75 4.00 -4.01
N MET A 136 -15.84 3.76 -3.05
CA MET A 136 -15.55 4.74 -1.99
C MET A 136 -14.96 6.04 -2.54
N ASP A 137 -14.18 5.97 -3.62
CA ASP A 137 -13.62 7.18 -4.25
C ASP A 137 -14.74 8.07 -4.83
N GLU A 138 -15.78 7.49 -5.41
CA GLU A 138 -16.94 8.23 -5.92
C GLU A 138 -17.80 8.78 -4.77
N ILE A 139 -18.08 7.97 -3.75
CA ILE A 139 -18.87 8.37 -2.59
C ILE A 139 -18.21 9.56 -1.88
N MET A 140 -16.90 9.54 -1.69
CA MET A 140 -16.18 10.61 -0.97
C MET A 140 -16.06 11.91 -1.78
N LYS A 141 -16.37 11.90 -3.08
CA LYS A 141 -16.45 13.08 -3.95
C LYS A 141 -17.87 13.66 -4.05
N ASP A 142 -18.89 13.01 -3.46
CA ASP A 142 -20.27 13.54 -3.47
C ASP A 142 -20.33 14.88 -2.71
N LYS A 143 -21.16 15.81 -3.21
CA LYS A 143 -21.38 17.12 -2.57
C LYS A 143 -22.37 17.06 -1.41
N ASP A 144 -23.13 15.97 -1.28
CA ASP A 144 -24.09 15.75 -0.22
C ASP A 144 -23.38 15.22 1.05
N GLU A 145 -23.01 16.15 1.93
CA GLU A 145 -22.34 15.83 3.19
C GLU A 145 -23.13 14.84 4.07
N LYS A 146 -24.48 14.81 3.95
CA LYS A 146 -25.30 13.86 4.73
C LYS A 146 -25.13 12.43 4.24
N LYS A 147 -24.95 12.23 2.93
CA LYS A 147 -24.61 10.90 2.38
C LYS A 147 -23.24 10.46 2.84
N ILE A 148 -22.22 11.34 2.73
CA ILE A 148 -20.87 11.06 3.19
C ILE A 148 -20.88 10.70 4.69
N ALA A 149 -21.57 11.48 5.53
CA ALA A 149 -21.67 11.23 6.96
C ALA A 149 -22.27 9.85 7.30
N ARG A 150 -23.34 9.44 6.58
CA ARG A 150 -23.94 8.10 6.78
C ARG A 150 -22.97 6.97 6.41
N VAL A 151 -22.27 7.12 5.29
CA VAL A 151 -21.28 6.12 4.86
C VAL A 151 -20.12 6.06 5.85
N THR A 152 -19.64 7.23 6.31
CA THR A 152 -18.59 7.31 7.33
C THR A 152 -19.02 6.61 8.62
N GLU A 153 -20.22 6.86 9.12
CA GLU A 153 -20.75 6.16 10.30
C GLU A 153 -20.83 4.64 10.09
N ALA A 154 -21.15 4.19 8.88
CA ALA A 154 -21.24 2.78 8.56
C ALA A 154 -19.85 2.12 8.53
N PHE A 155 -18.88 2.65 7.76
CA PHE A 155 -17.59 2.00 7.60
C PHE A 155 -16.76 2.03 8.90
N LEU A 156 -16.91 3.05 9.74
CA LEU A 156 -16.22 3.13 11.04
C LEU A 156 -16.58 1.99 12.00
N LYS A 157 -17.70 1.31 11.77
CA LYS A 157 -18.16 0.15 12.55
C LYS A 157 -17.71 -1.19 11.97
N MET A 158 -17.10 -1.18 10.78
CA MET A 158 -16.69 -2.38 10.07
C MET A 158 -15.22 -2.69 10.37
N LYS A 159 -14.86 -3.95 10.32
CA LYS A 159 -13.48 -4.39 10.14
C LYS A 159 -13.20 -4.48 8.64
N LYS A 160 -13.64 -5.54 8.00
CA LYS A 160 -13.67 -5.69 6.55
C LYS A 160 -14.85 -4.90 5.97
N LEU A 161 -14.63 -4.14 4.92
CA LEU A 161 -15.68 -3.34 4.28
C LEU A 161 -16.66 -4.21 3.52
N ASP A 162 -17.96 -3.88 3.64
CA ASP A 162 -19.09 -4.51 2.95
C ASP A 162 -19.71 -3.54 1.96
N ILE A 163 -19.62 -3.85 0.67
CA ILE A 163 -20.12 -2.98 -0.41
C ILE A 163 -21.63 -2.78 -0.31
N ALA A 164 -22.39 -3.81 0.04
CA ALA A 164 -23.85 -3.73 0.12
C ALA A 164 -24.29 -2.80 1.26
N GLU A 165 -23.67 -2.92 2.43
CA GLU A 165 -23.95 -2.05 3.57
C GLU A 165 -23.50 -0.59 3.32
N LEU A 166 -22.37 -0.38 2.62
CA LEU A 166 -21.95 0.97 2.21
C LEU A 166 -22.93 1.62 1.24
N LYS A 167 -23.40 0.88 0.23
CA LYS A 167 -24.44 1.35 -0.72
C LYS A 167 -25.77 1.65 -0.01
N LYS A 168 -26.18 0.83 0.93
CA LYS A 168 -27.36 1.04 1.76
C LYS A 168 -27.26 2.31 2.60
N ALA A 169 -26.11 2.53 3.26
CA ALA A 169 -25.86 3.76 4.01
C ALA A 169 -25.87 4.99 3.08
N TYR A 170 -25.27 4.89 1.91
CA TYR A 170 -25.25 5.96 0.93
C TYR A 170 -26.64 6.34 0.44
N SER A 171 -27.48 5.37 0.13
CA SER A 171 -28.89 5.61 -0.32
C SER A 171 -29.79 6.13 0.80
N GLY A 172 -29.41 5.95 2.07
CA GLY A 172 -30.26 6.29 3.21
C GLY A 172 -31.38 5.27 3.48
N ALA A 173 -31.39 4.13 2.80
CA ALA A 173 -32.33 3.04 2.99
C ALA A 173 -32.03 2.31 4.31
N GLY A 174 -32.62 2.75 5.42
CA GLY A 174 -32.45 2.13 6.73
C GLY A 174 -32.83 2.99 7.93
N LYS A 175 -33.16 4.25 7.71
CA LYS A 175 -33.78 5.11 8.72
C LYS A 175 -35.28 5.29 8.37
N ARG A 176 -36.12 4.34 8.76
CA ARG A 176 -37.55 4.54 9.03
C ARG A 176 -37.76 4.42 10.53
#